data_425cf083235c7ab60a711e8f0ce7a6ce
#
_entry.id   425cf083235c7ab60a711e8f0ce7a6ce
#
_cell.length_a   1.000
_cell.length_b   1.000
_cell.length_c   1.000
_cell.angle_alpha   90.00
_cell.angle_beta   90.00
_cell.angle_gamma   90.00
#
_symmetry.space_group_name_H-M   'P 1'
#
loop_
_entity.id
_entity.type
_entity.pdbx_description
1 polymer ?
#
loop_
_entity_poly.entity_id
_entity_poly.type
_entity_poly.pdbx_seq_one_letter_code
_entity_poly.pdbx_strand_id
1 'polypeptide(L)'
;MWVNIVISINEYGSYNIKKINLKEKLSKFTKHWSPQIIAEMNDYQFKLAKIKGEFVWHDHKHTDETFIVIEGEMTLKFRDYEVKLSKGEMYVVPKGIEHKPCAKNECKILVIEPRGVINTGDTIGELTINEDMWI
;
A
#
# COMPACT_ATOMS: atom_id res chain seq x y z
N MET A 1 -32.06 3.22 18.60
CA MET A 1 -32.36 2.02 17.82
C MET A 1 -31.13 1.56 17.09
N TRP A 2 -30.71 0.37 17.36
CA TRP A 2 -29.59 -0.21 16.65
C TRP A 2 -30.09 -0.86 15.39
N VAL A 3 -29.66 -0.36 14.25
CA VAL A 3 -29.90 -1.04 13.00
C VAL A 3 -28.93 -2.22 12.97
N ASN A 4 -29.45 -3.42 12.83
CA ASN A 4 -28.61 -4.58 12.52
C ASN A 4 -28.07 -4.36 11.10
N ILE A 5 -26.90 -3.77 11.04
CA ILE A 5 -26.21 -3.63 9.77
C ILE A 5 -25.64 -5.00 9.44
N VAL A 6 -26.25 -5.67 8.50
CA VAL A 6 -25.71 -6.90 7.95
C VAL A 6 -24.44 -6.51 7.19
N ILE A 7 -23.30 -6.87 7.74
CA ILE A 7 -22.05 -6.73 7.02
C ILE A 7 -22.05 -7.79 5.94
N SER A 8 -22.31 -7.38 4.72
CA SER A 8 -22.16 -8.30 3.59
C SER A 8 -20.68 -8.47 3.30
N ILE A 9 -20.23 -9.69 3.38
CA ILE A 9 -18.94 -10.07 2.82
C ILE A 9 -19.16 -10.13 1.31
N ASN A 10 -18.50 -9.26 0.58
CA ASN A 10 -18.53 -9.32 -0.87
C ASN A 10 -17.31 -10.12 -1.38
N GLU A 11 -17.28 -10.40 -2.65
CA GLU A 11 -16.16 -11.10 -3.31
C GLU A 11 -14.80 -10.43 -3.15
N TYR A 12 -14.78 -9.20 -2.65
CA TYR A 12 -13.58 -8.38 -2.45
C TYR A 12 -13.20 -8.21 -0.97
N GLY A 13 -13.84 -8.94 -0.06
CA GLY A 13 -13.57 -8.89 1.37
C GLY A 13 -14.72 -8.31 2.18
N SER A 14 -14.52 -8.18 3.49
CA SER A 14 -15.55 -7.67 4.38
C SER A 14 -15.66 -6.16 4.33
N TYR A 15 -16.90 -5.67 4.25
CA TYR A 15 -17.16 -4.25 4.43
C TYR A 15 -16.96 -3.89 5.90
N ASN A 16 -15.91 -3.14 6.20
CA ASN A 16 -15.62 -2.75 7.57
C ASN A 16 -16.31 -1.42 7.88
N ILE A 17 -17.39 -1.47 8.66
CA ILE A 17 -18.14 -0.29 9.10
C ILE A 17 -17.61 0.30 10.40
N LYS A 18 -16.57 -0.30 11.00
CA LYS A 18 -15.93 0.18 12.21
C LYS A 18 -14.75 1.05 11.86
N LYS A 19 -14.42 1.98 12.77
CA LYS A 19 -13.15 2.70 12.62
C LYS A 19 -11.98 1.72 12.60
N ILE A 20 -10.99 2.04 11.81
CA ILE A 20 -9.77 1.26 11.67
C ILE A 20 -8.66 1.97 12.43
N ASN A 21 -8.00 1.24 13.30
CA ASN A 21 -6.82 1.72 14.00
C ASN A 21 -5.59 1.24 13.25
N LEU A 22 -4.85 2.15 12.64
CA LEU A 22 -3.70 1.80 11.81
C LEU A 22 -2.59 1.11 12.61
N LYS A 23 -2.34 1.56 13.83
CA LYS A 23 -1.33 0.95 14.69
C LYS A 23 -1.69 -0.50 15.03
N GLU A 24 -2.96 -0.75 15.34
CA GLU A 24 -3.46 -2.10 15.60
C GLU A 24 -3.29 -3.00 14.38
N LYS A 25 -3.69 -2.53 13.22
CA LYS A 25 -3.52 -3.29 11.97
C LYS A 25 -2.06 -3.58 11.65
N LEU A 26 -1.18 -2.61 11.85
CA LEU A 26 0.25 -2.78 11.67
C LEU A 26 0.85 -3.82 12.62
N SER A 27 0.28 -4.01 13.81
CA SER A 27 0.74 -5.04 14.75
C SER A 27 0.45 -6.47 14.31
N LYS A 28 -0.38 -6.66 13.29
CA LYS A 28 -0.85 -7.98 12.86
C LYS A 28 0.09 -8.68 11.86
N PHE A 29 1.08 -7.99 11.35
CA PHE A 29 2.01 -8.56 10.37
C PHE A 29 3.42 -8.02 10.53
N THR A 30 4.39 -8.78 10.07
CA THR A 30 5.82 -8.42 10.15
C THR A 30 6.53 -8.48 8.81
N LYS A 31 5.95 -9.18 7.83
CA LYS A 31 6.57 -9.40 6.53
C LYS A 31 6.76 -8.08 5.78
N HIS A 32 7.97 -7.83 5.30
CA HIS A 32 8.28 -6.69 4.45
C HIS A 32 7.80 -6.90 3.01
N TRP A 33 7.48 -5.81 2.34
CA TRP A 33 7.07 -5.79 0.93
C TRP A 33 5.83 -6.65 0.64
N SER A 34 4.96 -6.79 1.62
CA SER A 34 3.72 -7.56 1.52
C SER A 34 2.53 -6.68 1.93
N PRO A 35 1.98 -5.88 1.02
CA PRO A 35 0.87 -4.99 1.32
C PRO A 35 -0.34 -5.75 1.86
N GLN A 36 -0.95 -5.22 2.91
CA GLN A 36 -2.11 -5.77 3.58
C GLN A 36 -3.29 -4.84 3.41
N ILE A 37 -4.37 -5.32 2.83
CA ILE A 37 -5.56 -4.51 2.58
C ILE A 37 -6.34 -4.34 3.89
N ILE A 38 -6.65 -3.10 4.24
CA ILE A 38 -7.39 -2.76 5.45
C ILE A 38 -8.76 -2.16 5.17
N ALA A 39 -8.98 -1.60 3.99
CA ALA A 39 -10.23 -0.97 3.61
C ALA A 39 -10.31 -0.78 2.09
N GLU A 40 -11.51 -0.52 1.62
CA GLU A 40 -11.77 -0.09 0.25
C GLU A 40 -12.67 1.15 0.26
N MET A 41 -12.49 1.97 -0.74
CA MET A 41 -13.36 3.09 -1.05
C MET A 41 -13.54 3.15 -2.57
N ASN A 42 -14.77 2.95 -3.05
CA ASN A 42 -15.03 2.77 -4.48
C ASN A 42 -14.18 1.62 -5.04
N ASP A 43 -13.41 1.85 -6.08
CA ASP A 43 -12.49 0.88 -6.67
C ASP A 43 -11.12 0.85 -5.99
N TYR A 44 -10.90 1.70 -4.98
CA TYR A 44 -9.60 1.90 -4.38
C TYR A 44 -9.42 1.06 -3.13
N GLN A 45 -8.21 0.56 -2.95
CA GLN A 45 -7.80 -0.18 -1.77
C GLN A 45 -6.81 0.64 -0.94
N PHE A 46 -7.00 0.60 0.37
CA PHE A 46 -6.06 1.12 1.34
C PHE A 46 -5.22 -0.05 1.86
N LYS A 47 -3.92 0.02 1.65
CA LYS A 47 -2.99 -1.06 1.99
C LYS A 47 -1.93 -0.57 2.95
N LEU A 48 -1.73 -1.29 4.05
CA LEU A 48 -0.59 -1.07 4.92
C LEU A 48 0.57 -1.94 4.47
N ALA A 49 1.76 -1.38 4.49
CA ALA A 49 2.96 -2.13 4.21
C ALA A 49 4.10 -1.73 5.15
N LYS A 50 4.97 -2.68 5.42
CA LYS A 50 6.25 -2.46 6.08
C LYS A 50 7.33 -2.66 5.04
N ILE A 51 8.20 -1.68 4.89
CA ILE A 51 9.25 -1.72 3.89
C ILE A 51 10.61 -1.56 4.56
N LYS A 52 11.60 -2.25 4.01
CA LYS A 52 13.00 -2.13 4.41
C LYS A 52 13.88 -2.60 3.27
N GLY A 53 14.96 -1.88 3.03
CA GLY A 53 15.83 -2.15 1.88
C GLY A 53 15.29 -1.56 0.60
N GLU A 54 15.67 -2.12 -0.51
CA GLU A 54 15.26 -1.67 -1.84
C GLU A 54 14.18 -2.56 -2.42
N PHE A 55 13.19 -1.93 -3.05
CA PHE A 55 12.23 -2.63 -3.89
C PHE A 55 12.80 -2.81 -5.31
N VAL A 56 11.94 -3.03 -6.28
CA VAL A 56 12.33 -3.15 -7.68
C VAL A 56 11.91 -1.90 -8.47
N TRP A 57 12.61 -1.61 -9.56
CA TRP A 57 12.17 -0.64 -10.54
C TRP A 57 10.92 -1.16 -11.22
N HIS A 58 9.84 -0.39 -11.18
CA HIS A 58 8.57 -0.76 -11.80
C HIS A 58 7.71 0.47 -12.09
N ASP A 59 6.68 0.27 -12.86
CA ASP A 59 5.63 1.26 -13.11
C ASP A 59 4.25 0.58 -13.06
N HIS A 60 3.24 1.41 -12.91
CA HIS A 60 1.85 1.02 -13.08
C HIS A 60 1.30 1.81 -14.27
N LYS A 61 1.09 1.16 -15.39
CA LYS A 61 0.81 1.84 -16.67
C LYS A 61 -0.50 2.59 -16.71
N HIS A 62 -1.48 2.14 -15.95
CA HIS A 62 -2.86 2.61 -16.07
C HIS A 62 -3.39 3.31 -14.81
N THR A 63 -2.60 3.42 -13.76
CA THR A 63 -3.08 3.95 -12.49
C THR A 63 -2.00 4.71 -11.73
N ASP A 64 -2.43 5.75 -11.02
CA ASP A 64 -1.61 6.43 -10.04
C ASP A 64 -1.49 5.58 -8.77
N GLU A 65 -0.44 5.85 -7.99
CA GLU A 65 -0.22 5.20 -6.70
C GLU A 65 0.17 6.22 -5.65
N THR A 66 -0.51 6.22 -4.51
CA THR A 66 -0.22 7.14 -3.42
C THR A 66 0.53 6.45 -2.30
N PHE A 67 1.61 7.07 -1.85
CA PHE A 67 2.39 6.65 -0.68
C PHE A 67 2.22 7.67 0.44
N ILE A 68 1.88 7.20 1.64
CA ILE A 68 1.79 8.01 2.85
C ILE A 68 2.66 7.35 3.91
N VAL A 69 3.62 8.09 4.49
CA VAL A 69 4.46 7.55 5.56
C VAL A 69 3.77 7.72 6.90
N ILE A 70 3.55 6.59 7.57
CA ILE A 70 2.96 6.54 8.92
C ILE A 70 4.06 6.63 9.97
N GLU A 71 5.17 5.92 9.76
CA GLU A 71 6.30 5.89 10.68
C GLU A 71 7.59 5.58 9.93
N GLY A 72 8.65 6.29 10.29
CA GLY A 72 9.95 6.13 9.64
C GLY A 72 10.14 7.06 8.45
N GLU A 73 11.03 6.67 7.57
CA GLU A 73 11.40 7.42 6.37
C GLU A 73 11.54 6.48 5.19
N MET A 74 11.17 6.97 4.02
CA MET A 74 11.38 6.25 2.77
C MET A 74 11.86 7.19 1.68
N THR A 75 12.42 6.62 0.63
CA THR A 75 12.77 7.34 -0.59
C THR A 75 12.08 6.68 -1.77
N LEU A 76 11.40 7.50 -2.58
CA LEU A 76 10.94 7.11 -3.90
C LEU A 76 12.02 7.52 -4.90
N LYS A 77 12.71 6.56 -5.48
CA LYS A 77 13.71 6.82 -6.51
C LYS A 77 13.02 6.83 -7.88
N PHE A 78 13.28 7.89 -8.61
CA PHE A 78 12.93 8.04 -10.03
C PHE A 78 14.23 8.04 -10.83
N ARG A 79 14.15 7.91 -12.16
CA ARG A 79 15.38 7.83 -12.97
C ARG A 79 16.25 9.08 -12.88
N ASP A 80 15.61 10.26 -12.80
CA ASP A 80 16.31 11.55 -12.83
C ASP A 80 16.34 12.28 -11.49
N TYR A 81 15.60 11.81 -10.50
CA TYR A 81 15.50 12.46 -9.19
C TYR A 81 14.99 11.47 -8.13
N GLU A 82 14.97 11.92 -6.89
CA GLU A 82 14.38 11.14 -5.81
C GLU A 82 13.55 12.04 -4.88
N VAL A 83 12.55 11.46 -4.25
CA VAL A 83 11.67 12.12 -3.28
C VAL A 83 11.81 11.40 -1.95
N LYS A 84 12.20 12.13 -0.92
CA LYS A 84 12.28 11.62 0.45
C LYS A 84 10.99 11.96 1.18
N LEU A 85 10.41 10.96 1.85
CA LEU A 85 9.19 11.11 2.63
C LEU A 85 9.47 10.70 4.07
N SER A 86 9.10 11.59 4.98
CA SER A 86 9.13 11.34 6.42
C SER A 86 7.70 11.20 6.95
N LYS A 87 7.57 10.82 8.21
CA LYS A 87 6.28 10.65 8.90
C LYS A 87 5.32 11.81 8.62
N GLY A 88 4.12 11.49 8.17
CA GLY A 88 3.06 12.46 7.87
C GLY A 88 3.15 13.07 6.46
N GLU A 89 4.13 12.66 5.66
CA GLU A 89 4.30 13.12 4.29
C GLU A 89 3.78 12.10 3.29
N MET A 90 3.34 12.58 2.14
CA MET A 90 2.79 11.75 1.08
C MET A 90 3.27 12.19 -0.29
N TYR A 91 3.20 11.27 -1.24
CA TYR A 91 3.49 11.53 -2.64
C TYR A 91 2.60 10.69 -3.54
N VAL A 92 2.08 11.29 -4.60
CA VAL A 92 1.33 10.57 -5.63
C VAL A 92 2.25 10.32 -6.81
N VAL A 93 2.54 9.05 -7.08
CA VAL A 93 3.28 8.65 -8.27
C VAL A 93 2.31 8.56 -9.43
N PRO A 94 2.47 9.39 -10.49
CA PRO A 94 1.59 9.32 -11.64
C PRO A 94 1.74 8.00 -12.40
N LYS A 95 0.66 7.56 -13.02
CA LYS A 95 0.68 6.37 -13.88
C LYS A 95 1.79 6.44 -14.91
N GLY A 96 2.39 5.30 -15.19
CA GLY A 96 3.45 5.16 -16.19
C GLY A 96 4.82 5.68 -15.77
N ILE A 97 4.95 6.23 -14.56
CA ILE A 97 6.23 6.75 -14.09
C ILE A 97 6.98 5.64 -13.35
N GLU A 98 8.12 5.28 -13.90
CA GLU A 98 8.99 4.25 -13.32
C GLU A 98 9.62 4.74 -12.02
N HIS A 99 9.52 3.91 -10.98
CA HIS A 99 10.00 4.25 -9.65
C HIS A 99 10.47 3.03 -8.89
N LYS A 100 11.29 3.29 -7.86
CA LYS A 100 11.79 2.27 -6.94
C LYS A 100 11.69 2.77 -5.51
N PRO A 101 10.73 2.27 -4.71
CA PRO A 101 10.68 2.57 -3.29
C PRO A 101 11.85 1.92 -2.53
N CYS A 102 12.37 2.63 -1.55
CA CYS A 102 13.38 2.08 -0.65
C CYS A 102 13.33 2.73 0.73
N ALA A 103 13.82 2.01 1.73
CA ALA A 103 13.95 2.50 3.09
C ALA A 103 15.18 1.88 3.74
N LYS A 104 16.01 2.72 4.35
CA LYS A 104 17.22 2.24 5.05
C LYS A 104 16.85 1.40 6.27
N ASN A 105 15.89 1.88 7.06
CA ASN A 105 15.34 1.17 8.22
C ASN A 105 13.87 0.87 7.95
N GLU A 106 13.25 0.03 8.76
CA GLU A 106 11.84 -0.28 8.58
C GLU A 106 10.99 1.00 8.56
N CYS A 107 10.20 1.13 7.51
CA CYS A 107 9.26 2.22 7.33
C CYS A 107 7.85 1.63 7.17
N LYS A 108 6.89 2.24 7.85
CA LYS A 108 5.48 1.84 7.81
C LYS A 108 4.71 2.83 6.95
N ILE A 109 4.04 2.32 5.94
CA ILE A 109 3.38 3.15 4.93
C ILE A 109 1.94 2.72 4.71
N LEU A 110 1.14 3.67 4.25
CA LEU A 110 -0.17 3.44 3.67
C LEU A 110 -0.06 3.69 2.17
N VAL A 111 -0.50 2.72 1.40
CA VAL A 111 -0.57 2.82 -0.07
C VAL A 111 -2.03 2.85 -0.46
N ILE A 112 -2.39 3.74 -1.37
CA ILE A 112 -3.75 3.84 -1.93
C ILE A 112 -3.63 3.66 -3.43
N GLU A 113 -4.33 2.67 -3.95
CA GLU A 113 -4.34 2.33 -5.37
C GLU A 113 -5.61 1.55 -5.74
N PRO A 114 -5.97 1.49 -7.02
CA PRO A 114 -7.13 0.70 -7.44
C PRO A 114 -6.98 -0.78 -7.11
N ARG A 115 -8.12 -1.43 -6.97
CA ARG A 115 -8.20 -2.89 -6.79
C ARG A 115 -7.54 -3.61 -7.96
N GLY A 116 -6.84 -4.70 -7.68
CA GLY A 116 -6.24 -5.55 -8.69
C GLY A 116 -4.85 -5.13 -9.16
N VAL A 117 -4.29 -4.06 -8.61
CA VAL A 117 -2.93 -3.63 -8.95
C VAL A 117 -1.91 -4.56 -8.28
N ILE A 118 -1.01 -5.11 -9.09
CA ILE A 118 0.10 -5.94 -8.60
C ILE A 118 1.20 -5.02 -8.06
N ASN A 119 1.71 -5.31 -6.88
CA ASN A 119 2.66 -4.46 -6.17
C ASN A 119 3.93 -4.12 -6.97
N THR A 120 4.38 -5.01 -7.83
CA THR A 120 5.58 -4.80 -8.67
C THR A 120 5.24 -4.37 -10.10
N GLY A 121 3.99 -3.99 -10.37
CA GLY A 121 3.56 -3.61 -11.72
C GLY A 121 3.81 -4.74 -12.73
N ASP A 122 4.46 -4.44 -13.85
CA ASP A 122 4.80 -5.43 -14.88
C ASP A 122 6.11 -6.19 -14.59
N THR A 123 6.83 -5.83 -13.53
CA THR A 123 8.09 -6.48 -13.16
C THR A 123 7.80 -7.65 -12.23
N ILE A 124 7.87 -8.88 -12.75
CA ILE A 124 7.63 -10.09 -11.97
C ILE A 124 8.94 -10.60 -11.36
N GLY A 125 8.91 -10.92 -10.06
CA GLY A 125 10.09 -11.40 -9.33
C GLY A 125 9.76 -11.90 -7.94
N GLU A 126 10.79 -12.04 -7.10
CA GLU A 126 10.66 -12.58 -5.74
C GLU A 126 9.76 -11.74 -4.83
N LEU A 127 9.69 -10.43 -5.05
CA LEU A 127 8.88 -9.52 -4.24
C LEU A 127 7.45 -9.34 -4.76
N THR A 128 7.07 -10.02 -5.84
CA THR A 128 5.73 -9.93 -6.41
C THR A 128 4.71 -10.66 -5.54
N ILE A 129 3.61 -9.98 -5.22
CA ILE A 129 2.45 -10.52 -4.50
C ILE A 129 1.27 -10.56 -5.46
N ASN A 130 0.78 -11.75 -5.78
CA ASN A 130 -0.32 -11.96 -6.73
C ASN A 130 -1.69 -12.06 -6.08
N GLU A 131 -1.76 -12.15 -4.76
CA GLU A 131 -2.99 -12.35 -4.04
C GLU A 131 -3.31 -11.17 -3.14
N ASP A 132 -4.59 -10.87 -3.01
CA ASP A 132 -5.08 -9.90 -2.04
C ASP A 132 -4.94 -10.46 -0.63
N MET A 133 -4.27 -9.70 0.24
CA MET A 133 -4.08 -10.05 1.65
C MET A 133 -4.87 -9.09 2.51
N TRP A 134 -5.97 -9.55 3.06
CA TRP A 134 -6.81 -8.75 3.97
C TRP A 134 -6.48 -9.01 5.43
N ILE A 135 -6.51 -7.95 6.22
CA ILE A 135 -6.36 -8.05 7.68
C ILE A 135 -7.43 -7.28 8.45
#